data_92f6728cb7ffb674b5ca04362d8367e4
#
_entry.id   92f6728cb7ffb674b5ca04362d8367e4
#
_cell.length_a   1.000
_cell.length_b   1.000
_cell.length_c   1.000
_cell.angle_alpha   90.00
_cell.angle_beta   90.00
_cell.angle_gamma   90.00
#
_symmetry.space_group_name_H-M   'P 1'
#
loop_
_entity.id
_entity.type
_entity.pdbx_description
1 polymer ?
#
loop_
_entity_poly.entity_id
_entity_poly.type
_entity_poly.pdbx_seq_one_letter_code
_entity_poly.pdbx_strand_id
1 'polypeptide(L)'
;MFIDPNHVPDEHKVPFDVIELPSKGLLYKNKKSSVKVEYMTAYDENILTSPNLLSNGKALDILIEKKVKELGFDHNELLSGDRMAILLFLRTTGLGNEYPQTVFDEERNLVEGVIDLSSLKMKELDVKPNENGEFDFILPKSKKNVKFRLLSHKDEKEIENIDQKQKEKNGGISMNTTLRLERSIMEIDGERDKMKISHILKTLSLIDVRKFNKYIGEIEPGINLETNARTQGGGSVSCFLRLGRNFWYPEV
;
A
#
# COMPACT_ATOMS: atom_id res chain seq x y z
N MET A 1 39.37 -24.06 -14.99
CA MET A 1 37.99 -23.59 -15.05
C MET A 1 37.65 -23.07 -13.65
N PHE A 2 37.63 -21.75 -13.45
CA PHE A 2 37.33 -21.18 -12.14
C PHE A 2 35.80 -21.25 -11.97
N ILE A 3 35.33 -22.06 -11.02
CA ILE A 3 33.95 -22.07 -10.64
C ILE A 3 33.74 -20.80 -9.80
N ASP A 4 32.83 -19.92 -10.22
CA ASP A 4 32.39 -18.77 -9.41
C ASP A 4 31.84 -19.31 -8.08
N PRO A 5 32.42 -18.95 -6.93
CA PRO A 5 31.96 -19.43 -5.62
C PRO A 5 30.53 -19.01 -5.31
N ASN A 6 29.95 -18.04 -6.06
CA ASN A 6 28.57 -17.59 -5.95
C ASN A 6 27.64 -18.23 -6.99
N HIS A 7 28.13 -19.15 -7.83
CA HIS A 7 27.32 -19.83 -8.81
C HIS A 7 26.34 -20.80 -8.12
N VAL A 8 25.08 -20.42 -8.05
CA VAL A 8 23.99 -21.28 -7.61
C VAL A 8 23.48 -22.05 -8.83
N PRO A 9 23.52 -23.40 -8.83
CA PRO A 9 22.96 -24.19 -9.91
C PRO A 9 21.51 -23.82 -10.17
N ASP A 10 21.04 -23.92 -11.42
CA ASP A 10 19.66 -23.52 -11.79
C ASP A 10 18.58 -24.30 -11.02
N GLU A 11 18.85 -25.52 -10.65
CA GLU A 11 18.00 -26.38 -9.81
C GLU A 11 17.81 -25.88 -8.36
N HIS A 12 18.68 -24.96 -7.91
CA HIS A 12 18.62 -24.36 -6.57
C HIS A 12 18.18 -22.88 -6.59
N LYS A 13 17.87 -22.35 -7.78
CA LYS A 13 17.33 -20.99 -7.88
C LYS A 13 15.89 -20.93 -7.41
N VAL A 14 15.59 -19.95 -6.58
CA VAL A 14 14.20 -19.71 -6.16
C VAL A 14 13.38 -19.30 -7.40
N PRO A 15 12.26 -19.96 -7.69
CA PRO A 15 11.39 -19.56 -8.78
C PRO A 15 10.82 -18.15 -8.53
N PHE A 16 10.45 -17.48 -9.63
CA PHE A 16 9.94 -16.11 -9.60
C PHE A 16 8.88 -15.91 -10.67
N ASP A 17 8.06 -14.88 -10.47
CA ASP A 17 7.20 -14.31 -11.51
C ASP A 17 7.51 -12.84 -11.73
N VAL A 18 7.06 -12.32 -12.87
CA VAL A 18 7.07 -10.89 -13.17
C VAL A 18 5.66 -10.36 -12.98
N ILE A 19 5.48 -9.46 -12.03
CA ILE A 19 4.18 -8.86 -11.74
C ILE A 19 4.13 -7.41 -12.24
N GLU A 20 3.00 -7.02 -12.78
CA GLU A 20 2.74 -5.64 -13.17
C GLU A 20 2.42 -4.80 -11.93
N LEU A 21 2.92 -3.56 -11.94
CA LEU A 21 2.64 -2.60 -10.87
C LEU A 21 1.38 -1.79 -11.21
N PRO A 22 0.42 -1.63 -10.29
CA PRO A 22 -0.78 -0.82 -10.50
C PRO A 22 -0.52 0.60 -11.01
N SER A 23 0.60 1.22 -10.61
CA SER A 23 1.02 2.54 -11.08
C SER A 23 1.50 2.57 -12.52
N LYS A 24 1.69 1.40 -13.17
CA LYS A 24 2.31 1.26 -14.52
C LYS A 24 3.67 1.98 -14.62
N GLY A 25 4.33 2.20 -13.50
CA GLY A 25 5.63 2.90 -13.46
C GLY A 25 5.57 4.39 -13.78
N LEU A 26 4.39 4.98 -13.94
CA LEU A 26 4.24 6.37 -14.39
C LEU A 26 4.85 7.40 -13.43
N LEU A 27 4.93 7.05 -12.15
CA LEU A 27 5.44 7.92 -11.08
C LEU A 27 6.90 7.65 -10.71
N TYR A 28 7.53 6.61 -11.29
CA TYR A 28 8.93 6.29 -11.05
C TYR A 28 9.85 6.89 -12.12
N LYS A 29 11.03 7.37 -11.70
CA LYS A 29 12.02 7.96 -12.62
C LYS A 29 12.47 6.99 -13.72
N ASN A 30 12.63 5.72 -13.37
CA ASN A 30 13.03 4.65 -14.29
C ASN A 30 11.86 4.05 -15.09
N LYS A 31 10.63 4.57 -14.89
CA LYS A 31 9.40 4.09 -15.55
C LYS A 31 9.17 2.58 -15.37
N LYS A 32 9.60 2.01 -14.24
CA LYS A 32 9.48 0.58 -13.95
C LYS A 32 8.02 0.20 -13.76
N SER A 33 7.41 -0.46 -14.75
CA SER A 33 6.00 -0.86 -14.77
C SER A 33 5.76 -2.27 -14.24
N SER A 34 6.82 -3.08 -14.13
CA SER A 34 6.73 -4.46 -13.63
C SER A 34 7.98 -4.82 -12.84
N VAL A 35 7.86 -5.76 -11.93
CA VAL A 35 8.98 -6.22 -11.09
C VAL A 35 9.03 -7.74 -11.03
N LYS A 36 10.25 -8.26 -10.92
CA LYS A 36 10.52 -9.67 -10.69
C LYS A 36 10.41 -9.94 -9.20
N VAL A 37 9.53 -10.88 -8.81
CA VAL A 37 9.31 -11.26 -7.42
C VAL A 37 9.55 -12.75 -7.24
N GLU A 38 10.51 -13.11 -6.41
CA GLU A 38 10.78 -14.50 -6.02
C GLU A 38 9.70 -15.03 -5.08
N TYR A 39 9.37 -16.33 -5.21
CA TYR A 39 8.44 -16.97 -4.31
C TYR A 39 9.00 -17.07 -2.90
N MET A 40 8.09 -17.09 -1.91
CA MET A 40 8.48 -17.35 -0.52
C MET A 40 9.00 -18.76 -0.35
N THR A 41 9.95 -18.91 0.56
CA THR A 41 10.58 -20.18 0.92
C THR A 41 10.42 -20.42 2.42
N ALA A 42 10.72 -21.63 2.88
CA ALA A 42 10.75 -21.94 4.31
C ALA A 42 11.65 -20.99 5.14
N TYR A 43 12.69 -20.41 4.51
CA TYR A 43 13.53 -19.42 5.20
C TYR A 43 12.79 -18.12 5.48
N ASP A 44 11.84 -17.73 4.63
CA ASP A 44 11.06 -16.49 4.81
C ASP A 44 10.05 -16.63 5.95
N GLU A 45 9.64 -17.85 6.30
CA GLU A 45 8.84 -18.12 7.50
C GLU A 45 9.51 -17.60 8.77
N ASN A 46 10.85 -17.71 8.86
CA ASN A 46 11.60 -17.16 10.02
C ASN A 46 11.46 -15.63 10.12
N ILE A 47 11.26 -14.94 9.00
CA ILE A 47 11.01 -13.47 9.00
C ILE A 47 9.60 -13.20 9.51
N LEU A 48 8.61 -13.95 8.97
CA LEU A 48 7.19 -13.79 9.28
C LEU A 48 6.85 -14.20 10.73
N THR A 49 7.60 -15.10 11.32
CA THR A 49 7.37 -15.58 12.69
C THR A 49 8.28 -14.93 13.73
N SER A 50 9.20 -14.05 13.33
CA SER A 50 10.13 -13.37 14.25
C SER A 50 9.41 -12.34 15.12
N PRO A 51 9.33 -12.51 16.48
CA PRO A 51 8.58 -11.61 17.35
C PRO A 51 9.09 -10.16 17.29
N ASN A 52 10.40 -9.96 17.18
CA ASN A 52 11.01 -8.63 17.09
C ASN A 52 10.65 -7.91 15.78
N LEU A 53 10.59 -8.64 14.67
CA LEU A 53 10.23 -8.06 13.37
C LEU A 53 8.73 -7.77 13.28
N LEU A 54 7.90 -8.59 13.92
CA LEU A 54 6.46 -8.38 14.02
C LEU A 54 6.13 -7.17 14.87
N SER A 55 6.74 -7.06 16.04
CA SER A 55 6.44 -5.98 17.00
C SER A 55 6.80 -4.58 16.48
N ASN A 56 7.82 -4.48 15.62
CA ASN A 56 8.26 -3.21 15.04
C ASN A 56 7.82 -3.00 13.57
N GLY A 57 6.95 -3.89 13.04
CA GLY A 57 6.38 -3.78 11.70
C GLY A 57 7.37 -3.98 10.54
N LYS A 58 8.59 -4.48 10.80
CA LYS A 58 9.65 -4.57 9.78
C LYS A 58 9.61 -5.85 8.94
N ALA A 59 8.86 -6.86 9.35
CA ALA A 59 8.85 -8.17 8.67
C ALA A 59 8.49 -8.05 7.18
N LEU A 60 7.44 -7.31 6.84
CA LEU A 60 7.01 -7.11 5.46
C LEU A 60 8.00 -6.27 4.64
N ASP A 61 8.70 -5.32 5.26
CA ASP A 61 9.74 -4.53 4.58
C ASP A 61 10.92 -5.42 4.17
N ILE A 62 11.40 -6.23 5.11
CA ILE A 62 12.50 -7.17 4.87
C ILE A 62 12.09 -8.21 3.81
N LEU A 63 10.84 -8.67 3.84
CA LEU A 63 10.34 -9.63 2.86
C LEU A 63 10.37 -9.02 1.44
N ILE A 64 9.87 -7.80 1.26
CA ILE A 64 9.91 -7.10 -0.02
C ILE A 64 11.36 -6.89 -0.48
N GLU A 65 12.24 -6.38 0.39
CA GLU A 65 13.65 -6.15 0.07
C GLU A 65 14.35 -7.42 -0.43
N LYS A 66 14.04 -8.56 0.18
CA LYS A 66 14.63 -9.84 -0.22
C LYS A 66 14.04 -10.41 -1.51
N LYS A 67 12.72 -10.27 -1.71
CA LYS A 67 12.00 -10.97 -2.79
C LYS A 67 11.88 -10.17 -4.07
N VAL A 68 11.87 -8.85 -4.00
CA VAL A 68 11.80 -7.98 -5.20
C VAL A 68 13.20 -7.81 -5.78
N LYS A 69 13.37 -8.21 -7.04
CA LYS A 69 14.62 -8.10 -7.77
C LYS A 69 14.51 -7.05 -8.87
N GLU A 70 15.65 -6.45 -9.21
CA GLU A 70 15.78 -5.55 -10.35
C GLU A 70 14.83 -4.32 -10.30
N LEU A 71 14.47 -3.86 -9.11
CA LEU A 71 13.61 -2.69 -8.95
C LEU A 71 14.28 -1.41 -9.49
N GLY A 72 15.59 -1.25 -9.24
CA GLY A 72 16.39 -0.12 -9.73
C GLY A 72 16.23 1.17 -8.93
N PHE A 73 15.53 1.13 -7.78
CA PHE A 73 15.41 2.19 -6.78
C PHE A 73 15.12 1.59 -5.40
N ASP A 74 15.13 2.42 -4.35
CA ASP A 74 14.83 1.97 -2.98
C ASP A 74 13.38 1.48 -2.88
N HIS A 75 13.17 0.26 -2.36
CA HIS A 75 11.84 -0.33 -2.16
C HIS A 75 10.92 0.52 -1.25
N ASN A 76 11.48 1.37 -0.39
CA ASN A 76 10.71 2.33 0.39
C ASN A 76 10.10 3.46 -0.46
N GLU A 77 10.58 3.67 -1.67
CA GLU A 77 10.02 4.63 -2.64
C GLU A 77 8.82 4.04 -3.41
N LEU A 78 8.52 2.73 -3.25
CA LEU A 78 7.30 2.14 -3.82
C LEU A 78 6.06 2.88 -3.32
N LEU A 79 5.13 3.13 -4.23
CA LEU A 79 3.79 3.59 -3.87
C LEU A 79 3.08 2.53 -3.04
N SER A 80 2.20 2.96 -2.15
CA SER A 80 1.45 2.07 -1.25
C SER A 80 0.69 0.98 -2.01
N GLY A 81 0.07 1.33 -3.15
CA GLY A 81 -0.66 0.37 -3.97
C GLY A 81 0.22 -0.63 -4.69
N ASP A 82 1.37 -0.22 -5.22
CA ASP A 82 2.33 -1.13 -5.86
C ASP A 82 2.94 -2.09 -4.84
N ARG A 83 3.27 -1.57 -3.65
CA ARG A 83 3.72 -2.39 -2.53
C ARG A 83 2.66 -3.43 -2.13
N MET A 84 1.38 -3.03 -2.08
CA MET A 84 0.28 -3.94 -1.77
C MET A 84 0.14 -5.06 -2.81
N ALA A 85 0.30 -4.76 -4.10
CA ALA A 85 0.26 -5.77 -5.15
C ALA A 85 1.38 -6.81 -4.99
N ILE A 86 2.61 -6.37 -4.65
CA ILE A 86 3.73 -7.26 -4.36
C ILE A 86 3.44 -8.14 -3.14
N LEU A 87 2.95 -7.56 -2.06
CA LEU A 87 2.62 -8.30 -0.84
C LEU A 87 1.48 -9.30 -1.07
N LEU A 88 0.47 -8.93 -1.83
CA LEU A 88 -0.62 -9.84 -2.20
C LEU A 88 -0.09 -11.03 -3.01
N PHE A 89 0.79 -10.79 -3.98
CA PHE A 89 1.44 -11.86 -4.73
C PHE A 89 2.21 -12.80 -3.79
N LEU A 90 3.03 -12.27 -2.90
CA LEU A 90 3.76 -13.08 -1.92
C LEU A 90 2.82 -13.87 -1.02
N ARG A 91 1.73 -13.25 -0.55
CA ARG A 91 0.72 -13.90 0.30
C ARG A 91 0.03 -15.06 -0.42
N THR A 92 -0.41 -14.84 -1.67
CA THR A 92 -1.15 -15.85 -2.43
C THR A 92 -0.27 -17.02 -2.85
N THR A 93 0.97 -16.74 -3.28
CA THR A 93 1.91 -17.78 -3.69
C THR A 93 2.53 -18.54 -2.53
N GLY A 94 2.65 -17.94 -1.34
CA GLY A 94 3.23 -18.56 -0.16
C GLY A 94 2.23 -19.27 0.74
N LEU A 95 1.02 -18.73 0.89
CA LEU A 95 0.03 -19.17 1.87
C LEU A 95 -1.33 -19.55 1.24
N GLY A 96 -1.42 -19.53 -0.09
CA GLY A 96 -2.63 -19.87 -0.85
C GLY A 96 -3.61 -18.70 -1.00
N ASN A 97 -4.60 -18.92 -1.87
CA ASN A 97 -5.56 -17.88 -2.27
C ASN A 97 -6.74 -17.73 -1.31
N GLU A 98 -7.06 -18.73 -0.52
CA GLU A 98 -8.20 -18.68 0.38
C GLU A 98 -7.84 -17.90 1.66
N TYR A 99 -8.71 -16.94 2.00
CA TYR A 99 -8.55 -16.15 3.21
C TYR A 99 -9.85 -16.14 4.02
N PRO A 100 -9.87 -16.77 5.21
CA PRO A 100 -11.01 -16.73 6.09
C PRO A 100 -11.14 -15.36 6.75
N GLN A 101 -12.34 -14.80 6.73
CA GLN A 101 -12.66 -13.53 7.36
C GLN A 101 -14.09 -13.54 7.88
N THR A 102 -14.30 -13.07 9.11
CA THR A 102 -15.66 -12.84 9.63
C THR A 102 -16.31 -11.69 8.87
N VAL A 103 -17.49 -11.93 8.30
CA VAL A 103 -18.27 -10.97 7.50
C VAL A 103 -19.70 -10.89 8.05
N PHE A 104 -20.46 -9.89 7.62
CA PHE A 104 -21.89 -9.82 7.89
C PHE A 104 -22.67 -10.48 6.75
N ASP A 105 -23.60 -11.37 7.08
CA ASP A 105 -24.56 -11.90 6.13
C ASP A 105 -25.67 -10.87 5.78
N GLU A 106 -26.64 -11.26 4.94
CA GLU A 106 -27.77 -10.41 4.54
C GLU A 106 -28.67 -10.03 5.74
N GLU A 107 -28.71 -10.86 6.77
CA GLU A 107 -29.47 -10.64 8.01
C GLU A 107 -28.66 -9.85 9.04
N ARG A 108 -27.43 -9.44 8.72
CA ARG A 108 -26.46 -8.75 9.59
C ARG A 108 -25.94 -9.60 10.76
N ASN A 109 -25.97 -10.92 10.65
CA ASN A 109 -25.27 -11.78 11.59
C ASN A 109 -23.79 -11.87 11.19
N LEU A 110 -22.92 -12.04 12.20
CA LEU A 110 -21.52 -12.32 11.99
C LEU A 110 -21.36 -13.81 11.62
N VAL A 111 -20.85 -14.06 10.42
CA VAL A 111 -20.60 -15.41 9.91
C VAL A 111 -19.17 -15.52 9.41
N GLU A 112 -18.64 -16.73 9.39
CA GLU A 112 -17.36 -16.99 8.73
C GLU A 112 -17.56 -17.04 7.21
N GLY A 113 -16.74 -16.29 6.51
CA GLY A 113 -16.68 -16.28 5.06
C GLY A 113 -15.24 -16.55 4.58
N VAL A 114 -15.13 -17.07 3.38
CA VAL A 114 -13.82 -17.30 2.71
C VAL A 114 -13.75 -16.42 1.48
N ILE A 115 -12.73 -15.57 1.43
CA ILE A 115 -12.41 -14.70 0.31
C ILE A 115 -11.38 -15.40 -0.56
N ASP A 116 -11.64 -15.46 -1.88
CA ASP A 116 -10.64 -15.87 -2.86
C ASP A 116 -9.81 -14.65 -3.28
N LEU A 117 -8.57 -14.59 -2.81
CA LEU A 117 -7.65 -13.49 -3.08
C LEU A 117 -7.27 -13.37 -4.56
N SER A 118 -7.39 -14.44 -5.35
CA SER A 118 -7.14 -14.40 -6.79
C SER A 118 -8.22 -13.64 -7.56
N SER A 119 -9.39 -13.44 -6.95
CA SER A 119 -10.51 -12.66 -7.52
C SER A 119 -10.35 -11.15 -7.38
N LEU A 120 -9.38 -10.69 -6.57
CA LEU A 120 -9.14 -9.26 -6.33
C LEU A 120 -8.69 -8.57 -7.62
N LYS A 121 -9.30 -7.44 -7.89
CA LYS A 121 -9.00 -6.66 -9.09
C LYS A 121 -7.95 -5.60 -8.81
N MET A 122 -7.02 -5.45 -9.75
CA MET A 122 -6.08 -4.35 -9.76
C MET A 122 -6.82 -3.06 -10.15
N LYS A 123 -6.53 -2.00 -9.43
CA LYS A 123 -6.95 -0.64 -9.73
C LYS A 123 -5.75 0.11 -10.29
N GLU A 124 -5.78 0.33 -11.58
CA GLU A 124 -4.70 0.99 -12.29
C GLU A 124 -4.76 2.52 -12.12
N LEU A 125 -3.64 3.18 -12.40
CA LEU A 125 -3.58 4.64 -12.45
C LEU A 125 -4.14 5.14 -13.78
N ASP A 126 -5.36 5.66 -13.78
CA ASP A 126 -6.05 6.14 -14.98
C ASP A 126 -5.77 7.62 -15.29
N VAL A 127 -5.33 8.40 -14.30
CA VAL A 127 -5.03 9.82 -14.42
C VAL A 127 -3.53 10.01 -14.66
N LYS A 128 -3.16 10.75 -15.69
CA LYS A 128 -1.76 11.03 -16.00
C LYS A 128 -1.23 12.17 -15.10
N PRO A 129 -0.11 11.96 -14.41
CA PRO A 129 0.57 13.04 -13.69
C PRO A 129 1.23 14.01 -14.69
N ASN A 130 1.55 15.22 -14.21
CA ASN A 130 2.42 16.14 -14.95
C ASN A 130 3.88 15.64 -14.98
N GLU A 131 4.78 16.39 -15.60
CA GLU A 131 6.21 16.05 -15.73
C GLU A 131 6.92 15.88 -14.38
N ASN A 132 6.42 16.51 -13.32
CA ASN A 132 6.94 16.41 -11.96
C ASN A 132 6.33 15.23 -11.16
N GLY A 133 5.43 14.43 -11.74
CA GLY A 133 4.71 13.38 -11.04
C GLY A 133 3.58 13.91 -10.15
N GLU A 134 3.09 15.13 -10.41
CA GLU A 134 2.03 15.80 -9.63
C GLU A 134 0.70 15.72 -10.38
N PHE A 135 -0.39 15.75 -9.62
CA PHE A 135 -1.78 15.79 -10.09
C PHE A 135 -2.42 17.12 -9.69
N ASP A 136 -3.41 17.55 -10.45
CA ASP A 136 -4.16 18.77 -10.18
C ASP A 136 -5.52 18.45 -9.56
N PHE A 137 -5.95 19.27 -8.59
CA PHE A 137 -7.27 19.21 -7.98
C PHE A 137 -7.76 20.59 -7.58
N ILE A 138 -9.05 20.88 -7.81
CA ILE A 138 -9.67 22.11 -7.37
C ILE A 138 -10.53 21.85 -6.15
N LEU A 139 -10.19 22.45 -5.02
CA LEU A 139 -10.93 22.35 -3.78
C LEU A 139 -12.35 22.94 -3.95
N PRO A 140 -13.42 22.17 -3.71
CA PRO A 140 -14.76 22.57 -4.14
C PRO A 140 -15.33 23.78 -3.40
N LYS A 141 -14.99 23.99 -2.12
CA LYS A 141 -15.49 25.09 -1.31
C LYS A 141 -14.60 26.34 -1.41
N SER A 142 -13.31 26.20 -1.19
CA SER A 142 -12.36 27.31 -1.23
C SER A 142 -11.98 27.75 -2.64
N LYS A 143 -12.27 26.92 -3.67
CA LYS A 143 -11.92 27.13 -5.08
C LYS A 143 -10.40 27.23 -5.34
N LYS A 144 -9.58 26.80 -4.38
CA LYS A 144 -8.13 26.80 -4.52
C LYS A 144 -7.66 25.69 -5.44
N ASN A 145 -6.67 26.00 -6.28
CA ASN A 145 -5.99 24.99 -7.11
C ASN A 145 -4.89 24.32 -6.27
N VAL A 146 -4.89 23.00 -6.24
CA VAL A 146 -3.91 22.21 -5.50
C VAL A 146 -3.17 21.30 -6.47
N LYS A 147 -1.82 21.30 -6.41
CA LYS A 147 -1.02 20.24 -7.01
C LYS A 147 -0.52 19.33 -5.90
N PHE A 148 -0.63 18.04 -6.14
CA PHE A 148 -0.29 17.02 -5.14
C PHE A 148 0.36 15.83 -5.79
N ARG A 149 1.06 15.02 -4.98
CA ARG A 149 1.63 13.74 -5.37
C ARG A 149 1.06 12.62 -4.50
N LEU A 150 1.10 11.40 -5.01
CA LEU A 150 0.80 10.22 -4.22
C LEU A 150 1.95 9.93 -3.24
N LEU A 151 1.60 9.29 -2.13
CA LEU A 151 2.55 8.98 -1.07
C LEU A 151 3.26 7.65 -1.33
N SER A 152 4.56 7.63 -1.08
CA SER A 152 5.36 6.40 -1.06
C SER A 152 5.29 5.73 0.30
N HIS A 153 5.75 4.48 0.39
CA HIS A 153 5.88 3.77 1.65
C HIS A 153 6.78 4.51 2.65
N LYS A 154 7.83 5.16 2.17
CA LYS A 154 8.69 6.02 2.98
C LYS A 154 7.91 7.17 3.64
N ASP A 155 7.06 7.85 2.84
CA ASP A 155 6.22 8.91 3.37
C ASP A 155 5.27 8.39 4.46
N GLU A 156 4.64 7.24 4.23
CA GLU A 156 3.73 6.62 5.20
C GLU A 156 4.44 6.30 6.53
N LYS A 157 5.64 5.72 6.46
CA LYS A 157 6.46 5.44 7.66
C LYS A 157 6.86 6.70 8.41
N GLU A 158 7.24 7.76 7.70
CA GLU A 158 7.58 9.04 8.31
C GLU A 158 6.35 9.68 8.98
N ILE A 159 5.18 9.64 8.32
CA ILE A 159 3.91 10.12 8.87
C ILE A 159 3.57 9.36 10.15
N GLU A 160 3.62 8.02 10.13
CA GLU A 160 3.32 7.19 11.29
C GLU A 160 4.25 7.50 12.47
N ASN A 161 5.55 7.59 12.23
CA ASN A 161 6.53 7.92 13.24
C ASN A 161 6.31 9.31 13.88
N ILE A 162 5.92 10.30 13.06
CA ILE A 162 5.63 11.66 13.54
C ILE A 162 4.32 11.64 14.34
N ASP A 163 3.27 10.98 13.80
CA ASP A 163 1.96 10.90 14.44
C ASP A 163 2.03 10.24 15.83
N GLN A 164 2.77 9.13 15.97
CA GLN A 164 2.97 8.47 17.24
C GLN A 164 3.63 9.40 18.28
N LYS A 165 4.70 10.10 17.89
CA LYS A 165 5.37 11.07 18.78
C LYS A 165 4.49 12.26 19.17
N GLN A 166 3.59 12.67 18.26
CA GLN A 166 2.67 13.78 18.51
C GLN A 166 1.48 13.38 19.36
N LYS A 167 0.94 12.16 19.19
CA LYS A 167 -0.13 11.62 20.05
C LYS A 167 0.22 11.69 21.52
N GLU A 168 1.44 11.32 21.90
CA GLU A 168 1.90 11.39 23.29
C GLU A 168 1.84 12.81 23.87
N LYS A 169 2.08 13.83 23.02
CA LYS A 169 2.10 15.25 23.43
C LYS A 169 0.73 15.92 23.33
N ASN A 170 -0.16 15.42 22.47
CA ASN A 170 -1.45 16.03 22.14
C ASN A 170 -2.65 15.32 22.79
N GLY A 171 -2.46 14.69 23.95
CA GLY A 171 -3.57 14.01 24.64
C GLY A 171 -4.19 12.86 23.87
N GLY A 172 -3.42 12.16 23.04
CA GLY A 172 -3.87 11.01 22.24
C GLY A 172 -4.50 11.36 20.89
N ILE A 173 -4.56 12.65 20.51
CA ILE A 173 -5.15 13.08 19.23
C ILE A 173 -4.17 12.79 18.10
N SER A 174 -4.62 12.00 17.10
CA SER A 174 -3.86 11.73 15.88
C SER A 174 -3.86 12.92 14.94
N MET A 175 -2.69 13.24 14.40
CA MET A 175 -2.48 14.27 13.38
C MET A 175 -2.33 13.66 11.97
N ASN A 176 -2.61 12.37 11.81
CA ASN A 176 -2.37 11.63 10.56
C ASN A 176 -2.95 12.33 9.33
N THR A 177 -4.21 12.80 9.39
CA THR A 177 -4.83 13.51 8.26
C THR A 177 -4.06 14.75 7.86
N THR A 178 -3.65 15.59 8.82
CA THR A 178 -2.89 16.82 8.54
C THR A 178 -1.51 16.51 7.98
N LEU A 179 -0.82 15.53 8.56
CA LEU A 179 0.50 15.09 8.11
C LEU A 179 0.46 14.54 6.68
N ARG A 180 -0.57 13.77 6.32
CA ARG A 180 -0.78 13.29 4.95
C ARG A 180 -0.97 14.44 3.97
N LEU A 181 -1.80 15.43 4.30
CA LEU A 181 -2.00 16.63 3.48
C LEU A 181 -0.68 17.41 3.30
N GLU A 182 0.05 17.65 4.38
CA GLU A 182 1.34 18.36 4.33
C GLU A 182 2.39 17.63 3.48
N ARG A 183 2.35 16.29 3.47
CA ARG A 183 3.29 15.48 2.70
C ARG A 183 2.88 15.35 1.24
N SER A 184 1.58 15.23 0.94
CA SER A 184 1.07 15.06 -0.43
C SER A 184 0.99 16.38 -1.20
N ILE A 185 0.57 17.48 -0.58
CA ILE A 185 0.36 18.76 -1.27
C ILE A 185 1.69 19.46 -1.57
N MET A 186 1.91 19.76 -2.84
CA MET A 186 3.13 20.34 -3.37
C MET A 186 2.98 21.85 -3.68
N GLU A 187 1.74 22.28 -4.02
CA GLU A 187 1.43 23.66 -4.39
C GLU A 187 -0.02 23.97 -4.08
N ILE A 188 -0.31 25.20 -3.63
CA ILE A 188 -1.66 25.76 -3.49
C ILE A 188 -1.68 27.15 -4.13
N ASP A 189 -2.49 27.36 -5.17
CA ASP A 189 -2.62 28.64 -5.92
C ASP A 189 -1.26 29.23 -6.33
N GLY A 190 -0.30 28.39 -6.77
CA GLY A 190 1.05 28.79 -7.17
C GLY A 190 2.07 28.89 -6.01
N GLU A 191 1.64 28.82 -4.75
CA GLU A 191 2.55 28.81 -3.60
C GLU A 191 3.13 27.41 -3.36
N ARG A 192 4.47 27.30 -3.34
CA ARG A 192 5.20 26.03 -3.10
C ARG A 192 5.99 26.02 -1.79
N ASP A 193 6.02 27.12 -1.06
CA ASP A 193 6.69 27.19 0.24
C ASP A 193 5.95 26.30 1.26
N LYS A 194 6.63 25.31 1.79
CA LYS A 194 6.04 24.31 2.70
C LYS A 194 5.49 24.92 3.99
N MET A 195 6.11 25.95 4.53
CA MET A 195 5.62 26.60 5.74
C MET A 195 4.32 27.35 5.49
N LYS A 196 4.24 28.05 4.36
CA LYS A 196 3.01 28.77 3.95
C LYS A 196 1.89 27.78 3.62
N ILE A 197 2.19 26.69 2.89
CA ILE A 197 1.24 25.60 2.63
C ILE A 197 0.70 25.04 3.95
N SER A 198 1.56 24.67 4.91
CA SER A 198 1.13 24.18 6.23
C SER A 198 0.20 25.15 6.95
N HIS A 199 0.44 26.47 6.82
CA HIS A 199 -0.43 27.50 7.38
C HIS A 199 -1.82 27.53 6.71
N ILE A 200 -1.85 27.44 5.36
CA ILE A 200 -3.09 27.37 4.59
C ILE A 200 -3.89 26.11 4.96
N LEU A 201 -3.22 24.96 5.09
CA LEU A 201 -3.85 23.69 5.43
C LEU A 201 -4.62 23.72 6.75
N LYS A 202 -4.12 24.45 7.75
CA LYS A 202 -4.79 24.62 9.06
C LYS A 202 -6.12 25.37 8.97
N THR A 203 -6.34 26.10 7.90
CA THR A 203 -7.56 26.90 7.67
C THR A 203 -8.49 26.30 6.64
N LEU A 204 -8.13 25.16 6.01
CA LEU A 204 -8.98 24.49 5.04
C LEU A 204 -10.28 23.98 5.67
N SER A 205 -11.36 24.11 4.91
CA SER A 205 -12.65 23.55 5.34
C SER A 205 -12.61 22.02 5.37
N LEU A 206 -13.32 21.42 6.32
CA LEU A 206 -13.44 19.98 6.40
C LEU A 206 -14.04 19.35 5.13
N ILE A 207 -14.92 20.08 4.43
CA ILE A 207 -15.48 19.64 3.15
C ILE A 207 -14.39 19.51 2.09
N ASP A 208 -13.50 20.51 1.98
CA ASP A 208 -12.39 20.49 1.02
C ASP A 208 -11.45 19.30 1.31
N VAL A 209 -11.08 19.12 2.58
CA VAL A 209 -10.22 17.99 3.01
C VAL A 209 -10.86 16.64 2.68
N ARG A 210 -12.15 16.45 2.99
CA ARG A 210 -12.85 15.19 2.72
C ARG A 210 -12.95 14.89 1.22
N LYS A 211 -13.27 15.92 0.40
CA LYS A 211 -13.37 15.76 -1.06
C LYS A 211 -12.01 15.50 -1.70
N PHE A 212 -10.96 16.15 -1.21
CA PHE A 212 -9.59 15.91 -1.64
C PHE A 212 -9.15 14.48 -1.32
N ASN A 213 -9.33 14.02 -0.08
CA ASN A 213 -8.98 12.66 0.30
C ASN A 213 -9.79 11.60 -0.47
N LYS A 214 -11.06 11.87 -0.76
CA LYS A 214 -11.88 11.00 -1.62
C LYS A 214 -11.29 10.91 -3.02
N TYR A 215 -10.91 12.05 -3.61
CA TYR A 215 -10.31 12.08 -4.95
C TYR A 215 -8.97 11.34 -4.99
N ILE A 216 -8.09 11.52 -3.99
CA ILE A 216 -6.86 10.72 -3.88
C ILE A 216 -7.21 9.23 -3.88
N GLY A 217 -8.14 8.80 -3.03
CA GLY A 217 -8.57 7.40 -2.97
C GLY A 217 -9.18 6.88 -4.28
N GLU A 218 -9.77 7.76 -5.12
CA GLU A 218 -10.28 7.40 -6.45
C GLU A 218 -9.18 7.18 -7.48
N ILE A 219 -8.11 7.98 -7.44
CA ILE A 219 -7.02 7.90 -8.45
C ILE A 219 -5.82 7.04 -7.99
N GLU A 220 -5.65 6.82 -6.68
CA GLU A 220 -4.52 6.04 -6.15
C GLU A 220 -4.57 4.61 -6.70
N PRO A 221 -3.51 4.16 -7.41
CA PRO A 221 -3.45 2.80 -7.92
C PRO A 221 -3.27 1.79 -6.78
N GLY A 222 -3.70 0.55 -6.97
CA GLY A 222 -3.56 -0.49 -5.95
C GLY A 222 -4.42 -1.71 -6.21
N ILE A 223 -4.88 -2.34 -5.15
CA ILE A 223 -5.80 -3.48 -5.20
C ILE A 223 -7.17 -3.01 -4.71
N ASN A 224 -8.21 -3.34 -5.45
CA ASN A 224 -9.58 -3.12 -4.97
C ASN A 224 -9.87 -4.15 -3.87
N LEU A 225 -10.10 -3.64 -2.66
CA LEU A 225 -10.38 -4.49 -1.49
C LEU A 225 -11.88 -4.81 -1.32
N GLU A 226 -12.75 -4.23 -2.15
CA GLU A 226 -14.16 -4.64 -2.23
C GLU A 226 -14.25 -5.95 -3.02
N THR A 227 -14.82 -6.98 -2.38
CA THR A 227 -14.87 -8.34 -2.92
C THR A 227 -16.05 -9.10 -2.34
N ASN A 228 -16.16 -10.38 -2.66
CA ASN A 228 -17.18 -11.27 -2.14
C ASN A 228 -16.56 -12.39 -1.31
N ALA A 229 -17.17 -12.71 -0.19
CA ALA A 229 -16.84 -13.88 0.62
C ALA A 229 -17.86 -14.97 0.43
N ARG A 230 -17.43 -16.22 0.25
CA ARG A 230 -18.28 -17.41 0.26
C ARG A 230 -18.58 -17.77 1.72
N THR A 231 -19.86 -17.92 2.06
CA THR A 231 -20.31 -18.34 3.39
C THR A 231 -20.52 -19.84 3.47
N GLN A 232 -20.53 -20.43 4.67
CA GLN A 232 -20.72 -21.86 4.88
C GLN A 232 -22.06 -22.38 4.33
N GLY A 233 -23.08 -21.53 4.22
CA GLY A 233 -24.39 -21.86 3.61
C GLY A 233 -24.40 -21.87 2.07
N GLY A 234 -23.24 -21.74 1.41
CA GLY A 234 -23.13 -21.69 -0.05
C GLY A 234 -23.50 -20.33 -0.68
N GLY A 235 -23.85 -19.34 0.12
CA GLY A 235 -24.11 -17.97 -0.31
C GLY A 235 -22.82 -17.18 -0.55
N SER A 236 -22.97 -16.01 -1.18
CA SER A 236 -21.87 -15.06 -1.38
C SER A 236 -22.30 -13.68 -0.87
N VAL A 237 -21.51 -13.09 -0.01
CA VAL A 237 -21.77 -11.75 0.55
C VAL A 237 -20.69 -10.77 0.16
N SER A 238 -21.12 -9.56 -0.23
CA SER A 238 -20.19 -8.48 -0.53
C SER A 238 -19.54 -7.99 0.77
N CYS A 239 -18.24 -7.86 0.74
CA CYS A 239 -17.46 -7.45 1.90
C CYS A 239 -16.23 -6.64 1.51
N PHE A 240 -15.59 -6.05 2.51
CA PHE A 240 -14.30 -5.38 2.36
C PHE A 240 -13.22 -6.26 2.98
N LEU A 241 -12.18 -6.59 2.18
CA LEU A 241 -11.04 -7.35 2.66
C LEU A 241 -10.28 -6.57 3.73
N ARG A 242 -10.15 -7.16 4.92
CA ARG A 242 -9.42 -6.57 6.05
C ARG A 242 -7.99 -7.08 6.08
N LEU A 243 -7.05 -6.16 5.89
CA LEU A 243 -5.62 -6.45 5.92
C LEU A 243 -5.09 -6.35 7.37
N GLY A 244 -5.61 -7.19 8.24
CA GLY A 244 -5.18 -7.28 9.63
C GLY A 244 -3.92 -8.13 9.81
N ARG A 245 -3.50 -8.31 11.07
CA ARG A 245 -2.34 -9.16 11.42
C ARG A 245 -2.46 -10.56 10.82
N ASN A 246 -3.62 -11.22 10.98
CA ASN A 246 -3.85 -12.59 10.52
C ASN A 246 -3.81 -12.74 8.99
N PHE A 247 -3.95 -11.64 8.23
CA PHE A 247 -3.77 -11.67 6.79
C PHE A 247 -2.31 -11.94 6.40
N TRP A 248 -1.38 -11.29 7.09
CA TRP A 248 0.06 -11.41 6.82
C TRP A 248 0.72 -12.53 7.60
N TYR A 249 0.19 -12.87 8.77
CA TYR A 249 0.75 -13.81 9.74
C TYR A 249 -0.38 -14.74 10.21
N PRO A 250 -0.86 -15.64 9.36
CA PRO A 250 -1.87 -16.61 9.77
C PRO A 250 -1.30 -17.46 10.90
N GLU A 251 -2.09 -17.67 11.95
CA GLU A 251 -1.76 -18.64 12.99
C GLU A 251 -1.80 -20.05 12.37
N VAL A 252 -0.71 -20.80 12.52
CA VAL A 252 -0.57 -22.17 12.04
C VAL A 252 -1.27 -23.13 13.02
#